data_274d82426805d50d4dd1b870f7bc364c
#
_entry.id   274d82426805d50d4dd1b870f7bc364c
#
_cell.length_a   1.000
_cell.length_b   1.000
_cell.length_c   1.000
_cell.angle_alpha   90.00
_cell.angle_beta   90.00
_cell.angle_gamma   90.00
#
_symmetry.space_group_name_H-M   'P 1'
#
loop_
_entity.id
_entity.type
_entity.pdbx_description
1 polymer ?
#
loop_
_entity_poly.entity_id
_entity_poly.type
_entity_poly.pdbx_seq_one_letter_code
_entity_poly.pdbx_strand_id
1 'polypeptide(L)'
;MLRREAVMDRSTTDRINSFTLGHSPDPDDAFMFYAIAENKIDLRGYQFDHRLEDIQTLNERARRGELHISAISIHTYAYVADKYALLPSGASLGDGYGPIVVRKRRNVESAKSGVQKTARPTHAFTGRVRHSAGAIGFNASTVDEAARDWLSGRRIAVPGEMTSAFLTLQLFLGKFDYLVVRFDEIFEAVKSDRADAGLIIHEGQLTYAQSGFEKIVDLGEWWKRETGLPLPLGGNVVRKDIPPAVRHDLSEIIRESIDYGLAHRDEAVRHSLAYARDMDAKLTGKFIGMYVNEFTRDYGETGRAAIRKFLTAAYEKCYIDVPVEVEFVE
;
A
#
# COMPACT_ATOMS: atom_id res chain seq x y z
N MET A 1 62.43 27.31 -27.41
CA MET A 1 61.52 26.16 -27.42
C MET A 1 60.82 26.06 -26.06
N LEU A 2 59.69 26.67 -25.89
CA LEU A 2 58.91 26.61 -24.67
C LEU A 2 57.71 25.70 -24.93
N ARG A 3 57.67 24.51 -24.26
CA ARG A 3 56.53 23.63 -24.21
C ARG A 3 55.43 24.29 -23.38
N ARG A 4 54.30 24.62 -24.01
CA ARG A 4 53.06 24.91 -23.32
C ARG A 4 52.43 23.58 -22.89
N GLU A 5 52.47 23.31 -21.61
CA GLU A 5 51.62 22.29 -21.00
C GLU A 5 50.18 22.77 -21.07
N ALA A 6 49.33 22.04 -21.75
CA ALA A 6 47.90 22.27 -21.76
C ALA A 6 47.37 21.91 -20.34
N VAL A 7 47.03 22.94 -19.60
CA VAL A 7 46.20 22.79 -18.39
C VAL A 7 44.83 22.32 -18.87
N MET A 8 44.55 21.07 -18.66
CA MET A 8 43.23 20.51 -18.84
C MET A 8 42.30 21.18 -17.81
N ASP A 9 41.43 22.02 -18.32
CA ASP A 9 40.37 22.68 -17.56
C ASP A 9 39.45 21.62 -16.95
N ARG A 10 39.58 21.42 -15.64
CA ARG A 10 38.65 20.63 -14.82
C ARG A 10 37.50 21.51 -14.39
N SER A 11 36.79 22.10 -15.35
CA SER A 11 35.62 22.89 -15.08
C SER A 11 34.36 21.99 -15.13
N THR A 12 33.75 21.81 -13.96
CA THR A 12 32.31 21.80 -13.73
C THR A 12 31.52 20.70 -14.47
N THR A 13 31.64 19.50 -14.01
CA THR A 13 30.43 18.71 -13.77
C THR A 13 30.20 18.77 -12.27
N ASP A 14 29.37 19.69 -11.81
CA ASP A 14 28.70 19.54 -10.51
C ASP A 14 27.86 18.28 -10.60
N ARG A 15 28.48 17.16 -10.27
CA ARG A 15 27.76 15.89 -10.11
C ARG A 15 26.83 16.11 -8.93
N ILE A 16 25.54 16.09 -9.18
CA ILE A 16 24.56 15.98 -8.11
C ILE A 16 24.89 14.67 -7.41
N ASN A 17 25.59 14.74 -6.28
CA ASN A 17 25.98 13.56 -5.49
C ASN A 17 25.00 13.33 -4.33
N SER A 18 24.05 14.26 -4.10
CA SER A 18 23.07 14.15 -3.01
C SER A 18 21.65 14.10 -3.56
N PHE A 19 20.91 13.07 -3.17
CA PHE A 19 19.54 12.82 -3.61
C PHE A 19 18.59 12.76 -2.42
N THR A 20 17.44 13.42 -2.54
CA THR A 20 16.34 13.24 -1.60
C THR A 20 15.64 11.92 -1.89
N LEU A 21 15.43 11.10 -0.85
CA LEU A 21 14.75 9.81 -0.87
C LEU A 21 13.55 9.88 0.07
N GLY A 22 12.36 10.03 -0.50
CA GLY A 22 11.11 10.03 0.26
C GLY A 22 10.56 8.62 0.44
N HIS A 23 10.27 8.26 1.69
CA HIS A 23 9.61 7.00 2.00
C HIS A 23 8.78 7.12 3.28
N SER A 24 7.85 6.17 3.52
CA SER A 24 7.01 6.26 4.68
C SER A 24 7.76 5.84 5.96
N PRO A 25 7.36 6.33 7.15
CA PRO A 25 7.86 5.85 8.43
C PRO A 25 7.15 4.56 8.83
N ASP A 26 7.08 3.59 7.92
CA ASP A 26 6.49 2.28 8.13
C ASP A 26 7.58 1.19 8.12
N PRO A 27 7.38 0.05 8.80
CA PRO A 27 8.42 -0.96 8.96
C PRO A 27 8.92 -1.59 7.66
N ASP A 28 8.08 -1.72 6.65
CA ASP A 28 8.42 -2.28 5.34
C ASP A 28 9.33 -1.33 4.55
N ASP A 29 9.04 -0.03 4.51
CA ASP A 29 9.92 0.96 3.91
C ASP A 29 11.26 1.05 4.67
N ALA A 30 11.23 1.11 6.02
CA ALA A 30 12.44 1.11 6.84
C ALA A 30 13.30 -0.12 6.59
N PHE A 31 12.69 -1.27 6.33
CA PHE A 31 13.39 -2.51 5.95
C PHE A 31 14.05 -2.39 4.58
N MET A 32 13.35 -1.89 3.58
CA MET A 32 13.87 -1.75 2.21
C MET A 32 15.08 -0.81 2.13
N PHE A 33 15.05 0.28 2.89
CA PHE A 33 16.09 1.30 2.87
C PHE A 33 17.13 1.16 3.99
N TYR A 34 17.08 0.08 4.79
CA TYR A 34 17.99 -0.18 5.90
C TYR A 34 19.47 -0.09 5.50
N ALA A 35 19.85 -0.76 4.42
CA ALA A 35 21.25 -0.83 4.03
C ALA A 35 21.79 0.51 3.50
N ILE A 36 20.94 1.35 2.91
CA ILE A 36 21.29 2.72 2.53
C ILE A 36 21.45 3.59 3.79
N ALA A 37 20.47 3.57 4.70
CA ALA A 37 20.44 4.39 5.90
C ALA A 37 21.63 4.10 6.83
N GLU A 38 22.04 2.83 6.94
CA GLU A 38 23.13 2.36 7.80
C GLU A 38 24.47 2.19 7.06
N ASN A 39 24.58 2.64 5.80
CA ASN A 39 25.79 2.53 4.98
C ASN A 39 26.36 1.08 4.93
N LYS A 40 25.49 0.08 4.76
CA LYS A 40 25.85 -1.34 4.70
C LYS A 40 26.28 -1.82 3.32
N ILE A 41 26.04 -1.01 2.30
CA ILE A 41 26.35 -1.28 0.88
C ILE A 41 27.17 -0.11 0.29
N ASP A 42 27.75 -0.33 -0.88
CA ASP A 42 28.44 0.73 -1.61
C ASP A 42 27.43 1.69 -2.25
N LEU A 43 27.41 2.92 -1.80
CA LEU A 43 26.58 4.00 -2.33
C LEU A 43 27.17 4.68 -3.57
N ARG A 44 28.26 4.17 -4.14
CA ARG A 44 28.90 4.67 -5.39
C ARG A 44 29.23 6.16 -5.34
N GLY A 45 29.49 6.68 -4.15
CA GLY A 45 29.78 8.10 -3.91
C GLY A 45 28.55 9.01 -3.85
N TYR A 46 27.34 8.45 -3.94
CA TYR A 46 26.10 9.19 -3.73
C TYR A 46 25.75 9.29 -2.25
N GLN A 47 24.99 10.34 -1.91
CA GLN A 47 24.45 10.58 -0.57
C GLN A 47 22.92 10.63 -0.67
N PHE A 48 22.24 10.09 0.34
CA PHE A 48 20.79 10.07 0.41
C PHE A 48 20.29 10.88 1.60
N ASP A 49 19.44 11.86 1.32
CA ASP A 49 18.74 12.65 2.33
C ASP A 49 17.32 12.04 2.49
N HIS A 50 17.15 11.22 3.53
CA HIS A 50 15.90 10.53 3.81
C HIS A 50 14.81 11.49 4.29
N ARG A 51 13.65 11.46 3.63
CA ARG A 51 12.44 12.23 3.95
C ARG A 51 11.34 11.29 4.35
N LEU A 52 11.07 11.22 5.66
CA LEU A 52 10.10 10.33 6.28
C LEU A 52 8.75 11.05 6.38
N GLU A 53 7.82 10.70 5.50
CA GLU A 53 6.49 11.31 5.42
C GLU A 53 5.45 10.23 5.09
N ASP A 54 4.19 10.45 5.47
CA ASP A 54 3.12 9.52 5.11
C ASP A 54 2.90 9.47 3.58
N ILE A 55 2.34 8.35 3.11
CA ILE A 55 2.22 8.09 1.67
C ILE A 55 1.36 9.12 0.93
N GLN A 56 0.34 9.71 1.57
CA GLN A 56 -0.46 10.77 0.94
C GLN A 56 0.37 12.04 0.73
N THR A 57 1.17 12.42 1.71
CA THR A 57 2.10 13.57 1.62
C THR A 57 3.16 13.31 0.54
N LEU A 58 3.75 12.12 0.47
CA LEU A 58 4.70 11.74 -0.58
C LEU A 58 4.06 11.79 -1.97
N ASN A 59 2.84 11.31 -2.13
CA ASN A 59 2.07 11.38 -3.37
C ASN A 59 1.89 12.83 -3.83
N GLU A 60 1.54 13.73 -2.93
CA GLU A 60 1.38 15.15 -3.23
C GLU A 60 2.70 15.81 -3.62
N ARG A 61 3.80 15.48 -2.93
CA ARG A 61 5.15 15.98 -3.28
C ARG A 61 5.62 15.47 -4.63
N ALA A 62 5.35 14.21 -4.95
CA ALA A 62 5.66 13.64 -6.26
C ALA A 62 4.90 14.36 -7.38
N ARG A 63 3.64 14.73 -7.20
CA ARG A 63 2.88 15.54 -8.16
C ARG A 63 3.55 16.88 -8.45
N ARG A 64 4.21 17.48 -7.45
CA ARG A 64 4.96 18.73 -7.61
C ARG A 64 6.41 18.53 -8.09
N GLY A 65 6.88 17.27 -8.19
CA GLY A 65 8.24 16.95 -8.63
C GLY A 65 9.34 17.32 -7.61
N GLU A 66 9.02 17.33 -6.31
CA GLU A 66 9.90 17.87 -5.27
C GLU A 66 11.04 16.93 -4.88
N LEU A 67 10.82 15.61 -4.90
CA LEU A 67 11.80 14.61 -4.46
C LEU A 67 12.50 13.97 -5.67
N HIS A 68 13.77 13.66 -5.52
CA HIS A 68 14.54 12.96 -6.56
C HIS A 68 14.09 11.52 -6.72
N ILE A 69 13.93 10.83 -5.60
CA ILE A 69 13.40 9.48 -5.48
C ILE A 69 12.28 9.53 -4.45
N SER A 70 11.18 8.83 -4.70
CA SER A 70 10.06 8.80 -3.77
C SER A 70 9.33 7.46 -3.84
N ALA A 71 8.94 6.93 -2.69
CA ALA A 71 7.83 6.00 -2.61
C ALA A 71 6.56 6.73 -3.00
N ILE A 72 5.72 6.09 -3.80
CA ILE A 72 4.40 6.59 -4.20
C ILE A 72 3.38 5.44 -4.25
N SER A 73 2.12 5.79 -4.13
CA SER A 73 1.04 4.88 -4.52
C SER A 73 1.02 4.69 -6.04
N ILE A 74 0.76 3.49 -6.53
CA ILE A 74 0.65 3.23 -7.98
C ILE A 74 -0.48 4.06 -8.62
N HIS A 75 -1.54 4.38 -7.87
CA HIS A 75 -2.56 5.34 -8.32
C HIS A 75 -1.93 6.70 -8.69
N THR A 76 -1.04 7.20 -7.85
CA THR A 76 -0.37 8.49 -8.08
C THR A 76 0.49 8.48 -9.33
N TYR A 77 1.03 7.32 -9.73
CA TYR A 77 1.84 7.23 -10.95
C TYR A 77 1.10 7.75 -12.19
N ALA A 78 -0.22 7.61 -12.23
CA ALA A 78 -1.06 8.14 -13.32
C ALA A 78 -0.92 9.66 -13.52
N TYR A 79 -0.53 10.39 -12.48
CA TYR A 79 -0.44 11.86 -12.49
C TYR A 79 1.00 12.39 -12.49
N VAL A 80 1.98 11.48 -12.47
CA VAL A 80 3.40 11.85 -12.40
C VAL A 80 4.27 11.12 -13.43
N ALA A 81 3.66 10.33 -14.30
CA ALA A 81 4.37 9.57 -15.33
C ALA A 81 5.15 10.46 -16.32
N ASP A 82 4.78 11.74 -16.45
CA ASP A 82 5.53 12.75 -17.21
C ASP A 82 6.84 13.14 -16.54
N LYS A 83 6.92 13.07 -15.19
CA LYS A 83 8.06 13.53 -14.38
C LYS A 83 8.93 12.41 -13.85
N TYR A 84 8.35 11.22 -13.65
CA TYR A 84 8.99 10.12 -12.97
C TYR A 84 8.93 8.80 -13.77
N ALA A 85 9.98 8.00 -13.65
CA ALA A 85 9.99 6.59 -14.07
C ALA A 85 9.91 5.69 -12.82
N LEU A 86 9.24 4.54 -12.91
CA LEU A 86 9.24 3.52 -11.87
C LEU A 86 10.60 2.82 -11.82
N LEU A 87 11.09 2.58 -10.61
CA LEU A 87 12.21 1.66 -10.41
C LEU A 87 11.71 0.21 -10.60
N PRO A 88 12.54 -0.70 -11.09
CA PRO A 88 12.15 -2.10 -11.27
C PRO A 88 12.07 -2.89 -9.96
N SER A 89 12.46 -2.27 -8.83
CA SER A 89 12.47 -2.82 -7.48
C SER A 89 11.78 -1.88 -6.48
N GLY A 90 11.50 -2.36 -5.27
CA GLY A 90 10.85 -1.58 -4.23
C GLY A 90 9.33 -1.52 -4.34
N ALA A 91 8.72 -2.52 -5.01
CA ALA A 91 7.26 -2.64 -5.05
C ALA A 91 6.67 -3.12 -3.73
N SER A 92 5.51 -2.57 -3.40
CA SER A 92 4.58 -3.15 -2.44
C SER A 92 3.38 -3.70 -3.21
N LEU A 93 3.35 -5.04 -3.41
CA LEU A 93 2.27 -5.75 -4.09
C LEU A 93 1.66 -6.77 -3.14
N GLY A 94 0.33 -6.75 -3.02
CA GLY A 94 -0.43 -7.72 -2.25
C GLY A 94 -0.85 -8.92 -3.10
N ASP A 95 -0.30 -10.10 -2.86
CA ASP A 95 -0.65 -11.31 -3.59
C ASP A 95 -1.69 -12.15 -2.83
N GLY A 96 -2.96 -11.84 -3.04
CA GLY A 96 -4.10 -12.45 -2.34
C GLY A 96 -4.36 -11.84 -0.95
N TYR A 97 -3.82 -10.67 -0.67
CA TYR A 97 -4.10 -9.84 0.50
C TYR A 97 -3.86 -8.37 0.12
N GLY A 98 -4.40 -7.44 0.92
CA GLY A 98 -4.22 -6.01 0.64
C GLY A 98 -4.90 -5.13 1.68
N PRO A 99 -5.22 -3.90 1.29
CA PRO A 99 -6.04 -3.01 2.12
C PRO A 99 -7.35 -3.67 2.50
N ILE A 100 -7.73 -3.55 3.75
CA ILE A 100 -8.99 -4.09 4.26
C ILE A 100 -9.98 -2.99 4.61
N VAL A 101 -11.26 -3.26 4.37
CA VAL A 101 -12.33 -2.41 4.90
C VAL A 101 -12.87 -3.05 6.19
N VAL A 102 -12.90 -2.26 7.26
CA VAL A 102 -13.34 -2.72 8.58
C VAL A 102 -14.50 -1.88 9.08
N ARG A 103 -15.30 -2.46 10.00
CA ARG A 103 -16.34 -1.75 10.78
C ARG A 103 -16.22 -2.11 12.25
N LYS A 104 -16.88 -1.35 13.11
CA LYS A 104 -17.05 -1.74 14.54
C LYS A 104 -17.68 -3.13 14.62
N ARG A 105 -17.15 -3.98 15.50
CA ARG A 105 -17.80 -5.24 15.86
C ARG A 105 -19.10 -4.96 16.60
N ARG A 106 -20.20 -5.56 16.19
CA ARG A 106 -21.46 -5.45 16.89
C ARG A 106 -21.38 -6.29 18.18
N ASN A 107 -21.58 -5.65 19.33
CA ASN A 107 -21.79 -6.39 20.58
C ASN A 107 -23.17 -7.06 20.53
N VAL A 108 -23.19 -8.38 20.48
CA VAL A 108 -24.43 -9.18 20.41
C VAL A 108 -25.26 -9.04 21.71
N GLU A 109 -24.71 -8.46 22.78
CA GLU A 109 -25.40 -8.33 24.07
C GLU A 109 -26.50 -7.24 24.09
N SER A 110 -26.44 -6.22 23.23
CA SER A 110 -27.49 -5.16 23.21
C SER A 110 -28.78 -5.55 22.49
N ALA A 111 -28.80 -6.68 21.76
CA ALA A 111 -30.00 -7.15 21.06
C ALA A 111 -30.97 -7.95 21.96
N LYS A 112 -30.57 -8.29 23.20
CA LYS A 112 -31.43 -9.05 24.13
C LYS A 112 -32.33 -8.21 25.05
N SER A 113 -32.19 -6.89 25.07
CA SER A 113 -32.96 -6.02 25.96
C SER A 113 -34.20 -5.36 25.35
N GLY A 114 -34.54 -5.68 24.09
CA GLY A 114 -35.64 -5.05 23.35
C GLY A 114 -36.87 -5.91 23.09
N VAL A 115 -37.03 -7.07 23.75
CA VAL A 115 -38.28 -7.83 23.62
C VAL A 115 -39.25 -7.43 24.74
N GLN A 116 -40.10 -6.45 24.45
CA GLN A 116 -41.32 -6.21 25.22
C GLN A 116 -42.25 -7.44 25.12
N LYS A 117 -42.61 -7.95 26.30
CA LYS A 117 -43.63 -9.00 26.46
C LYS A 117 -45.00 -8.44 26.06
N THR A 118 -45.58 -8.95 24.97
CA THR A 118 -47.05 -8.95 24.82
C THR A 118 -47.52 -10.22 24.14
N ALA A 119 -48.27 -10.98 24.92
CA ALA A 119 -49.45 -11.76 24.61
C ALA A 119 -49.40 -13.08 23.88
N ARG A 120 -49.58 -14.12 24.69
CA ARG A 120 -50.44 -15.31 24.62
C ARG A 120 -50.29 -16.34 23.48
N PRO A 121 -50.37 -17.62 23.89
CA PRO A 121 -50.05 -18.77 23.03
C PRO A 121 -51.30 -19.36 22.39
N THR A 122 -51.20 -19.82 21.16
CA THR A 122 -52.05 -20.90 20.64
C THR A 122 -51.32 -21.69 19.55
N HIS A 123 -51.42 -23.00 19.69
CA HIS A 123 -51.17 -24.10 18.76
C HIS A 123 -49.73 -24.62 18.58
N ALA A 124 -49.58 -25.81 19.19
CA ALA A 124 -48.52 -26.75 18.95
C ALA A 124 -48.48 -27.18 17.47
N PHE A 125 -47.30 -27.09 16.85
CA PHE A 125 -46.99 -27.81 15.64
C PHE A 125 -45.72 -28.64 15.88
N THR A 126 -45.92 -29.94 16.03
CA THR A 126 -44.83 -30.93 16.16
C THR A 126 -44.24 -31.19 14.77
N GLY A 127 -43.18 -30.46 14.43
CA GLY A 127 -42.39 -30.70 13.24
C GLY A 127 -40.96 -31.07 13.65
N ARG A 128 -40.59 -32.32 13.41
CA ARG A 128 -39.24 -32.87 13.66
C ARG A 128 -38.23 -32.15 12.77
N VAL A 129 -37.43 -31.25 13.34
CA VAL A 129 -36.31 -30.59 12.65
C VAL A 129 -35.18 -31.60 12.53
N ARG A 130 -34.93 -32.12 11.34
CA ARG A 130 -33.72 -32.84 10.99
C ARG A 130 -32.56 -31.83 10.93
N HIS A 131 -31.59 -31.99 11.81
CA HIS A 131 -30.32 -31.27 11.72
C HIS A 131 -29.52 -31.87 10.55
N SER A 132 -29.58 -31.24 9.41
CA SER A 132 -28.56 -31.40 8.37
C SER A 132 -27.57 -30.24 8.53
N ALA A 133 -26.44 -30.53 9.17
CA ALA A 133 -25.28 -29.65 9.15
C ALA A 133 -24.64 -29.72 7.73
N GLY A 134 -25.24 -29.06 6.77
CA GLY A 134 -24.63 -28.74 5.50
C GLY A 134 -23.89 -27.43 5.67
N ALA A 135 -22.57 -27.46 5.64
CA ALA A 135 -21.77 -26.23 5.45
C ALA A 135 -22.20 -25.61 4.12
N ILE A 136 -22.95 -24.51 4.19
CA ILE A 136 -23.26 -23.68 3.02
C ILE A 136 -21.92 -23.02 2.66
N GLY A 137 -21.23 -23.57 1.68
CA GLY A 137 -20.09 -22.91 1.04
C GLY A 137 -20.60 -21.63 0.37
N PHE A 138 -20.38 -20.48 0.99
CA PHE A 138 -20.65 -19.21 0.36
C PHE A 138 -19.70 -19.07 -0.85
N ASN A 139 -20.28 -18.89 -2.03
CA ASN A 139 -19.51 -18.60 -3.23
C ASN A 139 -18.82 -17.23 -3.06
N ALA A 140 -17.56 -17.07 -3.47
CA ALA A 140 -16.79 -15.83 -3.27
C ALA A 140 -17.51 -14.58 -3.82
N SER A 141 -18.30 -14.71 -4.90
CA SER A 141 -19.13 -13.64 -5.46
C SER A 141 -20.22 -13.16 -4.49
N THR A 142 -20.84 -14.08 -3.71
CA THR A 142 -21.89 -13.72 -2.74
C THR A 142 -21.36 -12.95 -1.55
N VAL A 143 -20.10 -13.20 -1.15
CA VAL A 143 -19.42 -12.45 -0.07
C VAL A 143 -19.12 -11.02 -0.51
N ASP A 144 -18.63 -10.85 -1.74
CA ASP A 144 -18.34 -9.53 -2.30
C ASP A 144 -19.63 -8.71 -2.52
N GLU A 145 -20.70 -9.32 -2.99
CA GLU A 145 -22.02 -8.69 -3.12
C GLU A 145 -22.54 -8.24 -1.74
N ALA A 146 -22.49 -9.08 -0.73
CA ALA A 146 -22.90 -8.72 0.63
C ALA A 146 -22.05 -7.58 1.20
N ALA A 147 -20.74 -7.53 0.89
CA ALA A 147 -19.86 -6.44 1.29
C ALA A 147 -20.23 -5.13 0.58
N ARG A 148 -20.49 -5.16 -0.73
CA ARG A 148 -20.96 -3.99 -1.51
C ARG A 148 -22.30 -3.47 -1.01
N ASP A 149 -23.25 -4.36 -0.78
CA ASP A 149 -24.57 -4.01 -0.26
C ASP A 149 -24.46 -3.35 1.12
N TRP A 150 -23.62 -3.90 1.99
CA TRP A 150 -23.42 -3.30 3.32
C TRP A 150 -22.75 -1.93 3.24
N LEU A 151 -21.74 -1.75 2.36
CA LEU A 151 -21.02 -0.48 2.19
C LEU A 151 -21.82 0.59 1.48
N SER A 152 -22.84 0.19 0.70
CA SER A 152 -23.69 1.12 -0.07
C SER A 152 -24.35 2.15 0.84
N GLY A 153 -24.19 3.43 0.48
CA GLY A 153 -24.76 4.56 1.23
C GLY A 153 -24.10 4.84 2.58
N ARG A 154 -22.98 4.20 2.90
CA ARG A 154 -22.21 4.42 4.14
C ARG A 154 -21.00 5.32 3.87
N ARG A 155 -20.65 6.10 4.89
CA ARG A 155 -19.44 6.91 4.89
C ARG A 155 -18.24 6.06 5.29
N ILE A 156 -17.18 6.10 4.49
CA ILE A 156 -15.96 5.32 4.71
C ILE A 156 -14.79 6.27 5.00
N ALA A 157 -14.11 6.08 6.14
CA ALA A 157 -12.87 6.79 6.43
C ALA A 157 -11.74 6.22 5.55
N VAL A 158 -11.03 7.10 4.84
CA VAL A 158 -9.99 6.73 3.87
C VAL A 158 -8.69 7.49 4.13
N PRO A 159 -7.51 6.89 3.87
CA PRO A 159 -6.21 7.48 4.20
C PRO A 159 -5.74 8.57 3.23
N GLY A 160 -6.44 8.77 2.13
CA GLY A 160 -6.11 9.75 1.11
C GLY A 160 -6.58 9.32 -0.28
N GLU A 161 -7.00 10.30 -1.07
CA GLU A 161 -7.57 10.11 -2.41
C GLU A 161 -6.55 9.62 -3.44
N MET A 162 -5.27 9.90 -3.22
CA MET A 162 -4.18 9.52 -4.12
C MET A 162 -3.64 8.12 -3.84
N THR A 163 -4.15 7.42 -2.80
CA THR A 163 -3.66 6.09 -2.45
C THR A 163 -4.20 5.01 -3.40
N SER A 164 -3.39 3.98 -3.67
CA SER A 164 -3.85 2.81 -4.44
C SER A 164 -4.99 2.08 -3.72
N ALA A 165 -5.03 2.12 -2.39
CA ALA A 165 -6.12 1.57 -1.61
C ALA A 165 -7.45 2.27 -1.90
N PHE A 166 -7.47 3.61 -1.98
CA PHE A 166 -8.65 4.38 -2.34
C PHE A 166 -9.13 4.02 -3.75
N LEU A 167 -8.23 4.01 -4.74
CA LEU A 167 -8.57 3.60 -6.10
C LEU A 167 -9.11 2.16 -6.16
N THR A 168 -8.50 1.24 -5.40
CA THR A 168 -8.98 -0.15 -5.35
C THR A 168 -10.39 -0.23 -4.76
N LEU A 169 -10.68 0.56 -3.72
CA LEU A 169 -12.03 0.64 -3.16
C LEU A 169 -13.03 1.22 -4.16
N GLN A 170 -12.63 2.22 -4.96
CA GLN A 170 -13.46 2.73 -6.07
C GLN A 170 -13.70 1.68 -7.16
N LEU A 171 -12.68 0.90 -7.50
CA LEU A 171 -12.83 -0.21 -8.47
C LEU A 171 -13.77 -1.30 -7.93
N PHE A 172 -13.75 -1.56 -6.63
CA PHE A 172 -14.62 -2.52 -5.95
C PHE A 172 -16.05 -2.03 -5.80
N LEU A 173 -16.25 -0.82 -5.27
CA LEU A 173 -17.55 -0.33 -4.80
C LEU A 173 -18.22 0.65 -5.78
N GLY A 174 -17.49 1.30 -6.67
CA GLY A 174 -17.94 2.44 -7.44
C GLY A 174 -17.77 3.75 -6.67
N LYS A 175 -18.66 4.70 -6.90
CA LYS A 175 -18.70 5.97 -6.14
C LYS A 175 -19.32 5.75 -4.77
N PHE A 176 -18.73 6.31 -3.72
CA PHE A 176 -19.19 6.21 -2.33
C PHE A 176 -18.94 7.52 -1.56
N ASP A 177 -19.61 7.71 -0.42
CA ASP A 177 -19.34 8.81 0.52
C ASP A 177 -18.11 8.47 1.37
N TYR A 178 -17.18 9.41 1.53
CA TYR A 178 -15.96 9.18 2.28
C TYR A 178 -15.53 10.39 3.11
N LEU A 179 -14.71 10.10 4.12
CA LEU A 179 -14.03 11.07 4.97
C LEU A 179 -12.52 10.82 4.87
N VAL A 180 -11.77 11.79 4.36
CA VAL A 180 -10.30 11.71 4.37
C VAL A 180 -9.81 12.03 5.78
N VAL A 181 -9.01 11.12 6.35
CA VAL A 181 -8.31 11.29 7.61
C VAL A 181 -6.90 10.71 7.49
N ARG A 182 -6.01 11.10 8.40
CA ARG A 182 -4.70 10.46 8.44
C ARG A 182 -4.85 8.95 8.60
N PHE A 183 -3.93 8.19 8.00
CA PHE A 183 -4.03 6.72 7.96
C PHE A 183 -4.07 6.07 9.37
N ASP A 184 -3.42 6.68 10.36
CA ASP A 184 -3.39 6.24 11.76
C ASP A 184 -4.65 6.66 12.57
N GLU A 185 -5.47 7.59 12.04
CA GLU A 185 -6.72 8.05 12.64
C GLU A 185 -7.96 7.28 12.16
N ILE A 186 -7.82 6.35 11.22
CA ILE A 186 -8.97 5.62 10.61
C ILE A 186 -9.78 4.88 11.70
N PHE A 187 -9.12 4.14 12.59
CA PHE A 187 -9.82 3.43 13.66
C PHE A 187 -10.58 4.38 14.58
N GLU A 188 -10.01 5.53 14.92
CA GLU A 188 -10.67 6.52 15.76
C GLU A 188 -11.86 7.17 15.04
N ALA A 189 -11.74 7.45 13.76
CA ALA A 189 -12.85 7.98 12.96
C ALA A 189 -14.06 7.04 12.96
N VAL A 190 -13.82 5.71 12.90
CA VAL A 190 -14.88 4.71 12.98
C VAL A 190 -15.37 4.51 14.41
N LYS A 191 -14.49 4.54 15.43
CA LYS A 191 -14.89 4.44 16.85
C LYS A 191 -15.79 5.57 17.29
N SER A 192 -15.50 6.79 16.85
CA SER A 192 -16.25 8.01 17.18
C SER A 192 -17.47 8.26 16.27
N ASP A 193 -17.86 7.30 15.44
CA ASP A 193 -19.00 7.38 14.51
C ASP A 193 -18.91 8.55 13.50
N ARG A 194 -17.69 9.04 13.20
CA ARG A 194 -17.44 9.99 12.11
C ARG A 194 -17.52 9.30 10.75
N ALA A 195 -17.32 7.99 10.73
CA ALA A 195 -17.49 7.12 9.57
C ALA A 195 -18.05 5.76 10.00
N ASP A 196 -18.79 5.10 9.11
CA ASP A 196 -19.38 3.78 9.34
C ASP A 196 -18.38 2.64 9.18
N ALA A 197 -17.39 2.86 8.33
CA ALA A 197 -16.31 1.92 8.00
C ALA A 197 -14.98 2.65 7.82
N GLY A 198 -13.87 1.89 7.82
CA GLY A 198 -12.53 2.43 7.61
C GLY A 198 -11.70 1.58 6.68
N LEU A 199 -10.94 2.23 5.80
CA LEU A 199 -10.00 1.60 4.87
C LEU A 199 -8.60 1.57 5.51
N ILE A 200 -8.12 0.39 5.88
CA ILE A 200 -6.85 0.20 6.59
C ILE A 200 -5.76 -0.21 5.61
N ILE A 201 -4.63 0.51 5.63
CA ILE A 201 -3.47 0.31 4.74
C ILE A 201 -2.16 0.02 5.48
N HIS A 202 -2.17 -0.03 6.80
CA HIS A 202 -1.01 -0.17 7.68
C HIS A 202 -1.12 -1.45 8.53
N GLU A 203 -0.23 -1.61 9.51
CA GLU A 203 -0.19 -2.78 10.41
C GLU A 203 -1.50 -3.08 11.14
N GLY A 204 -2.42 -2.13 11.20
CA GLY A 204 -3.79 -2.34 11.65
C GLY A 204 -4.53 -3.46 10.92
N GLN A 205 -4.07 -3.83 9.72
CA GLN A 205 -4.56 -5.02 8.99
C GLN A 205 -4.33 -6.32 9.76
N LEU A 206 -3.35 -6.37 10.65
CA LEU A 206 -3.07 -7.53 11.50
C LEU A 206 -3.71 -7.44 12.88
N THR A 207 -4.09 -6.23 13.34
CA THR A 207 -4.51 -5.96 14.72
C THR A 207 -5.97 -5.48 14.86
N TYR A 208 -6.69 -5.28 13.75
CA TYR A 208 -8.07 -4.76 13.77
C TYR A 208 -9.02 -5.56 14.67
N ALA A 209 -8.87 -6.90 14.68
CA ALA A 209 -9.77 -7.76 15.45
C ALA A 209 -9.61 -7.56 16.97
N GLN A 210 -8.37 -7.34 17.46
CA GLN A 210 -8.06 -7.02 18.85
C GLN A 210 -8.51 -5.60 19.21
N SER A 211 -8.57 -4.70 18.22
CA SER A 211 -9.02 -3.32 18.36
C SER A 211 -10.55 -3.15 18.37
N GLY A 212 -11.31 -4.25 18.31
CA GLY A 212 -12.78 -4.24 18.35
C GLY A 212 -13.46 -4.06 17.01
N PHE A 213 -12.74 -4.33 15.92
CA PHE A 213 -13.27 -4.28 14.56
C PHE A 213 -13.50 -5.65 13.95
N GLU A 214 -14.27 -5.70 12.89
CA GLU A 214 -14.43 -6.85 12.01
C GLU A 214 -14.19 -6.46 10.56
N LYS A 215 -13.54 -7.35 9.81
CA LYS A 215 -13.26 -7.16 8.38
C LYS A 215 -14.54 -7.34 7.58
N ILE A 216 -14.83 -6.41 6.68
CA ILE A 216 -15.93 -6.49 5.70
C ILE A 216 -15.41 -7.13 4.42
N VAL A 217 -14.29 -6.64 3.90
CA VAL A 217 -13.66 -7.11 2.67
C VAL A 217 -12.15 -6.90 2.74
N ASP A 218 -11.41 -7.80 2.10
CA ASP A 218 -10.01 -7.64 1.75
C ASP A 218 -9.92 -7.35 0.25
N LEU A 219 -9.45 -6.15 -0.09
CA LEU A 219 -9.41 -5.70 -1.47
C LEU A 219 -8.33 -6.40 -2.31
N GLY A 220 -7.29 -6.93 -1.65
CA GLY A 220 -6.27 -7.73 -2.33
C GLY A 220 -6.76 -9.14 -2.67
N GLU A 221 -7.51 -9.78 -1.75
CA GLU A 221 -8.19 -11.04 -2.02
C GLU A 221 -9.19 -10.89 -3.18
N TRP A 222 -9.98 -9.82 -3.16
CA TRP A 222 -10.92 -9.50 -4.25
C TRP A 222 -10.20 -9.30 -5.58
N TRP A 223 -9.20 -8.42 -5.64
CA TRP A 223 -8.46 -8.12 -6.86
C TRP A 223 -7.79 -9.35 -7.46
N LYS A 224 -7.20 -10.21 -6.63
CA LYS A 224 -6.58 -11.47 -7.07
C LYS A 224 -7.60 -12.41 -7.71
N ARG A 225 -8.81 -12.50 -7.15
CA ARG A 225 -9.90 -13.31 -7.74
C ARG A 225 -10.37 -12.76 -9.09
N GLU A 226 -10.52 -11.45 -9.19
CA GLU A 226 -11.02 -10.79 -10.42
C GLU A 226 -10.01 -10.81 -11.56
N THR A 227 -8.71 -10.73 -11.25
CA THR A 227 -7.68 -10.51 -12.28
C THR A 227 -6.65 -11.61 -12.40
N GLY A 228 -6.52 -12.47 -11.40
CA GLY A 228 -5.42 -13.44 -11.29
C GLY A 228 -4.08 -12.83 -10.92
N LEU A 229 -3.98 -11.48 -10.82
CA LEU A 229 -2.74 -10.74 -10.59
C LEU A 229 -2.65 -10.22 -9.15
N PRO A 230 -1.44 -9.97 -8.61
CA PRO A 230 -1.29 -9.27 -7.35
C PRO A 230 -1.83 -7.84 -7.43
N LEU A 231 -2.26 -7.27 -6.29
CA LEU A 231 -2.73 -5.90 -6.21
C LEU A 231 -1.55 -4.94 -6.07
N PRO A 232 -1.32 -4.00 -7.03
CA PRO A 232 -0.28 -3.00 -6.90
C PRO A 232 -0.68 -1.92 -5.91
N LEU A 233 0.14 -1.72 -4.87
CA LEU A 233 -0.12 -0.73 -3.83
C LEU A 233 0.85 0.45 -3.92
N GLY A 234 2.13 0.18 -3.78
CA GLY A 234 3.20 1.17 -3.82
C GLY A 234 4.34 0.76 -4.74
N GLY A 235 5.15 1.73 -5.08
CA GLY A 235 6.40 1.55 -5.79
C GLY A 235 7.29 2.76 -5.63
N ASN A 236 8.57 2.60 -5.94
CA ASN A 236 9.52 3.69 -5.91
C ASN A 236 9.68 4.29 -7.29
N VAL A 237 9.78 5.61 -7.36
CA VAL A 237 9.99 6.35 -8.61
C VAL A 237 11.21 7.24 -8.50
N VAL A 238 11.84 7.51 -9.66
CA VAL A 238 12.96 8.43 -9.80
C VAL A 238 12.64 9.48 -10.86
N ARG A 239 13.04 10.73 -10.62
CA ARG A 239 12.79 11.83 -11.55
C ARG A 239 13.49 11.62 -12.90
N LYS A 240 12.77 11.92 -13.98
CA LYS A 240 13.25 11.73 -15.36
C LYS A 240 14.29 12.76 -15.80
N ASP A 241 14.39 13.91 -15.14
CA ASP A 241 15.44 14.91 -15.40
C ASP A 241 16.83 14.52 -14.88
N ILE A 242 16.91 13.46 -14.05
CA ILE A 242 18.17 12.85 -13.64
C ILE A 242 18.74 12.05 -14.83
N PRO A 243 20.05 12.19 -15.13
CA PRO A 243 20.66 11.50 -16.26
C PRO A 243 20.43 9.97 -16.21
N PRO A 244 20.18 9.30 -17.36
CA PRO A 244 19.86 7.87 -17.37
C PRO A 244 20.86 6.97 -16.64
N ALA A 245 22.17 7.21 -16.80
CA ALA A 245 23.20 6.43 -16.11
C ALA A 245 23.12 6.59 -14.59
N VAL A 246 22.79 7.80 -14.09
CA VAL A 246 22.59 8.03 -12.65
C VAL A 246 21.32 7.37 -12.17
N ARG A 247 20.21 7.43 -12.95
CA ARG A 247 18.97 6.72 -12.60
C ARG A 247 19.19 5.20 -12.49
N HIS A 248 20.00 4.64 -13.38
CA HIS A 248 20.41 3.23 -13.31
C HIS A 248 21.19 2.93 -12.04
N ASP A 249 22.21 3.74 -11.71
CA ASP A 249 22.98 3.57 -10.46
C ASP A 249 22.09 3.64 -9.21
N LEU A 250 21.18 4.63 -9.15
CA LEU A 250 20.24 4.77 -8.03
C LEU A 250 19.30 3.57 -7.93
N SER A 251 18.84 3.04 -9.07
CA SER A 251 18.01 1.83 -9.13
C SER A 251 18.74 0.61 -8.57
N GLU A 252 20.01 0.43 -8.98
CA GLU A 252 20.82 -0.68 -8.50
C GLU A 252 21.12 -0.57 -6.99
N ILE A 253 21.41 0.64 -6.48
CA ILE A 253 21.63 0.85 -5.04
C ILE A 253 20.38 0.49 -4.23
N ILE A 254 19.19 0.86 -4.70
CA ILE A 254 17.94 0.52 -4.01
C ILE A 254 17.70 -0.99 -4.04
N ARG A 255 17.95 -1.65 -5.18
CA ARG A 255 17.86 -3.10 -5.30
C ARG A 255 18.84 -3.80 -4.37
N GLU A 256 20.10 -3.36 -4.33
CA GLU A 256 21.13 -3.89 -3.42
C GLU A 256 20.76 -3.70 -1.94
N SER A 257 20.09 -2.58 -1.59
CA SER A 257 19.59 -2.36 -0.23
C SER A 257 18.50 -3.37 0.16
N ILE A 258 17.57 -3.63 -0.75
CA ILE A 258 16.51 -4.64 -0.56
C ILE A 258 17.13 -6.04 -0.41
N ASP A 259 18.05 -6.41 -1.31
CA ASP A 259 18.76 -7.70 -1.26
C ASP A 259 19.55 -7.86 0.03
N TYR A 260 20.22 -6.80 0.50
CA TYR A 260 20.91 -6.81 1.78
C TYR A 260 19.96 -7.04 2.95
N GLY A 261 18.84 -6.31 2.98
CA GLY A 261 17.81 -6.48 4.02
C GLY A 261 17.24 -7.90 4.05
N LEU A 262 16.97 -8.50 2.87
CA LEU A 262 16.49 -9.88 2.76
C LEU A 262 17.54 -10.90 3.23
N ALA A 263 18.82 -10.68 2.93
CA ALA A 263 19.93 -11.54 3.36
C ALA A 263 20.25 -11.40 4.86
N HIS A 264 20.01 -10.22 5.45
CA HIS A 264 20.28 -9.89 6.85
C HIS A 264 18.98 -9.57 7.60
N ARG A 265 17.95 -10.41 7.41
CA ARG A 265 16.57 -10.15 7.81
C ARG A 265 16.40 -9.75 9.27
N ASP A 266 17.09 -10.45 10.18
CA ASP A 266 16.99 -10.16 11.62
C ASP A 266 17.52 -8.78 12.01
N GLU A 267 18.57 -8.30 11.33
CA GLU A 267 19.11 -6.95 11.53
C GLU A 267 18.17 -5.89 10.95
N ALA A 268 17.70 -6.10 9.74
CA ALA A 268 16.78 -5.19 9.08
C ALA A 268 15.43 -5.07 9.82
N VAL A 269 14.89 -6.20 10.33
CA VAL A 269 13.68 -6.19 11.19
C VAL A 269 13.93 -5.42 12.49
N ARG A 270 15.11 -5.60 13.14
CA ARG A 270 15.45 -4.83 14.35
C ARG A 270 15.53 -3.33 14.07
N HIS A 271 16.12 -2.92 12.95
CA HIS A 271 16.12 -1.52 12.52
C HIS A 271 14.68 -0.99 12.34
N SER A 272 13.84 -1.78 11.70
CA SER A 272 12.43 -1.42 11.41
C SER A 272 11.54 -1.32 12.64
N LEU A 273 11.96 -1.89 13.80
CA LEU A 273 11.18 -1.80 15.05
C LEU A 273 10.99 -0.35 15.54
N ALA A 274 11.92 0.55 15.22
CA ALA A 274 11.77 1.97 15.53
C ALA A 274 10.52 2.61 14.86
N TYR A 275 9.99 1.97 13.81
CA TYR A 275 8.85 2.42 13.01
C TYR A 275 7.60 1.56 13.20
N ALA A 276 7.68 0.54 14.07
CA ALA A 276 6.66 -0.52 14.17
C ALA A 276 5.48 -0.17 15.10
N ARG A 277 5.40 1.06 15.61
CA ARG A 277 4.37 1.52 16.55
C ARG A 277 4.12 0.49 17.66
N ASP A 278 2.91 -0.08 17.78
CA ASP A 278 2.50 -1.01 18.84
C ASP A 278 2.78 -2.50 18.50
N MET A 279 3.68 -2.80 17.55
CA MET A 279 4.01 -4.17 17.17
C MET A 279 5.29 -4.68 17.83
N ASP A 280 5.27 -5.94 18.27
CA ASP A 280 6.50 -6.66 18.65
C ASP A 280 7.31 -7.10 17.41
N ALA A 281 8.53 -7.59 17.62
CA ALA A 281 9.42 -8.02 16.54
C ALA A 281 8.80 -9.11 15.64
N LYS A 282 7.99 -10.01 16.21
CA LYS A 282 7.35 -11.11 15.49
C LYS A 282 6.26 -10.58 14.55
N LEU A 283 5.42 -9.68 15.05
CA LEU A 283 4.34 -9.08 14.27
C LEU A 283 4.91 -8.14 13.21
N THR A 284 5.93 -7.35 13.55
CA THR A 284 6.68 -6.51 12.62
C THR A 284 7.29 -7.34 11.48
N GLY A 285 7.98 -8.44 11.81
CA GLY A 285 8.53 -9.36 10.82
C GLY A 285 7.46 -9.99 9.92
N LYS A 286 6.27 -10.27 10.46
CA LYS A 286 5.13 -10.75 9.68
C LYS A 286 4.61 -9.67 8.72
N PHE A 287 4.42 -8.43 9.20
CA PHE A 287 3.98 -7.30 8.39
C PHE A 287 4.96 -7.01 7.24
N ILE A 288 6.25 -6.92 7.56
CA ILE A 288 7.30 -6.77 6.56
C ILE A 288 7.21 -7.88 5.51
N GLY A 289 7.06 -9.15 5.93
CA GLY A 289 6.97 -10.29 5.01
C GLY A 289 5.75 -10.30 4.10
N MET A 290 4.71 -9.52 4.40
CA MET A 290 3.58 -9.32 3.49
C MET A 290 3.96 -8.41 2.32
N TYR A 291 4.70 -7.34 2.57
CA TYR A 291 4.95 -6.29 1.58
C TYR A 291 6.38 -6.26 1.03
N VAL A 292 7.34 -6.89 1.73
CA VAL A 292 8.71 -7.08 1.23
C VAL A 292 8.91 -8.55 0.87
N ASN A 293 8.80 -8.83 -0.43
CA ASN A 293 8.82 -10.17 -1.01
C ASN A 293 9.55 -10.18 -2.37
N GLU A 294 9.42 -11.24 -3.17
CA GLU A 294 10.08 -11.35 -4.47
C GLU A 294 9.69 -10.21 -5.44
N PHE A 295 8.45 -9.71 -5.39
CA PHE A 295 8.05 -8.56 -6.19
C PHE A 295 8.74 -7.26 -5.75
N THR A 296 9.15 -7.16 -4.48
CA THR A 296 9.92 -6.03 -3.99
C THR A 296 11.34 -6.04 -4.54
N ARG A 297 11.96 -7.24 -4.71
CA ARG A 297 13.27 -7.39 -5.33
C ARG A 297 13.23 -7.01 -6.82
N ASP A 298 12.22 -7.51 -7.53
CA ASP A 298 11.98 -7.24 -8.93
C ASP A 298 10.48 -7.46 -9.22
N TYR A 299 9.87 -6.50 -9.89
CA TYR A 299 8.47 -6.66 -10.31
C TYR A 299 8.24 -7.88 -11.19
N GLY A 300 9.24 -8.28 -11.97
CA GLY A 300 9.11 -9.31 -12.98
C GLY A 300 7.99 -9.00 -13.99
N GLU A 301 7.72 -9.89 -14.91
CA GLU A 301 6.62 -9.72 -15.86
C GLU A 301 5.25 -9.66 -15.17
N THR A 302 5.05 -10.44 -14.12
CA THR A 302 3.77 -10.48 -13.39
C THR A 302 3.47 -9.16 -12.67
N GLY A 303 4.44 -8.57 -11.96
CA GLY A 303 4.26 -7.29 -11.28
C GLY A 303 4.08 -6.13 -12.27
N ARG A 304 4.86 -6.12 -13.36
CA ARG A 304 4.69 -5.13 -14.45
C ARG A 304 3.31 -5.24 -15.11
N ALA A 305 2.83 -6.47 -15.37
CA ALA A 305 1.49 -6.72 -15.89
C ALA A 305 0.39 -6.27 -14.90
N ALA A 306 0.59 -6.51 -13.60
CA ALA A 306 -0.33 -6.09 -12.55
C ALA A 306 -0.50 -4.57 -12.52
N ILE A 307 0.60 -3.80 -12.57
CA ILE A 307 0.56 -2.32 -12.61
C ILE A 307 -0.20 -1.83 -13.84
N ARG A 308 0.14 -2.34 -15.03
CA ARG A 308 -0.56 -1.97 -16.27
C ARG A 308 -2.04 -2.28 -16.18
N LYS A 309 -2.41 -3.48 -15.69
CA LYS A 309 -3.83 -3.88 -15.53
C LYS A 309 -4.58 -2.97 -14.56
N PHE A 310 -3.94 -2.59 -13.44
CA PHE A 310 -4.54 -1.73 -12.43
C PHE A 310 -4.85 -0.32 -12.98
N LEU A 311 -3.86 0.28 -13.65
CA LEU A 311 -4.02 1.61 -14.24
C LEU A 311 -4.99 1.60 -15.43
N THR A 312 -4.97 0.54 -16.25
CA THR A 312 -5.95 0.35 -17.34
C THR A 312 -7.38 0.25 -16.79
N ALA A 313 -7.60 -0.55 -15.74
CA ALA A 313 -8.91 -0.68 -15.11
C ALA A 313 -9.42 0.65 -14.52
N ALA A 314 -8.51 1.45 -13.95
CA ALA A 314 -8.82 2.78 -13.46
C ALA A 314 -9.24 3.73 -14.59
N TYR A 315 -8.54 3.70 -15.73
CA TYR A 315 -8.90 4.49 -16.91
C TYR A 315 -10.24 4.06 -17.52
N GLU A 316 -10.44 2.75 -17.71
CA GLU A 316 -11.71 2.20 -18.24
C GLU A 316 -12.94 2.54 -17.39
N LYS A 317 -12.73 2.71 -16.07
CA LYS A 317 -13.77 3.12 -15.11
C LYS A 317 -13.84 4.65 -14.90
N CYS A 318 -13.07 5.43 -15.65
CA CYS A 318 -13.00 6.89 -15.55
C CYS A 318 -12.61 7.40 -14.15
N TYR A 319 -11.73 6.68 -13.43
CA TYR A 319 -11.12 7.14 -12.19
C TYR A 319 -9.80 7.88 -12.41
N ILE A 320 -9.18 7.70 -13.58
CA ILE A 320 -8.10 8.53 -14.09
C ILE A 320 -8.46 9.02 -15.49
N ASP A 321 -8.02 10.24 -15.83
CA ASP A 321 -8.51 10.95 -17.02
C ASP A 321 -7.82 10.51 -18.32
N VAL A 322 -6.63 9.94 -18.24
CA VAL A 322 -5.82 9.57 -19.41
C VAL A 322 -5.23 8.16 -19.25
N PRO A 323 -5.02 7.43 -20.35
CA PRO A 323 -4.28 6.17 -20.30
C PRO A 323 -2.84 6.44 -19.88
N VAL A 324 -2.25 5.54 -19.09
CA VAL A 324 -0.91 5.69 -18.52
C VAL A 324 0.06 4.77 -19.24
N GLU A 325 1.08 5.35 -19.84
CA GLU A 325 2.25 4.60 -20.29
C GLU A 325 3.20 4.40 -19.10
N VAL A 326 3.44 3.12 -18.76
CA VAL A 326 4.28 2.78 -17.60
C VAL A 326 5.72 2.60 -18.06
N GLU A 327 6.59 3.53 -17.67
CA GLU A 327 8.03 3.49 -17.91
C GLU A 327 8.76 2.98 -16.67
N PHE A 328 9.64 2.00 -16.87
CA PHE A 328 10.57 1.51 -15.84
C PHE A 328 11.98 1.97 -16.17
N VAL A 329 12.78 2.19 -15.14
CA VAL A 329 14.23 2.35 -15.28
C VAL A 329 14.81 1.00 -15.68
N GLU A 330 15.65 0.99 -16.73
CA GLU A 330 16.37 -0.20 -17.24
C GLU A 330 17.79 -0.24 -16.70
#